data_d1b93f3d5c8866524d971a2dac68ccab
#
_entry.id   d1b93f3d5c8866524d971a2dac68ccab
#
_cell.length_a   1.000
_cell.length_b   1.000
_cell.length_c   1.000
_cell.angle_alpha   90.00
_cell.angle_beta   90.00
_cell.angle_gamma   90.00
#
_symmetry.space_group_name_H-M   'P 1'
#
loop_
_entity.id
_entity.type
_entity.pdbx_description
1 polymer ?
#
loop_
_entity_poly.entity_id
_entity_poly.type
_entity_poly.pdbx_seq_one_letter_code
_entity_poly.pdbx_strand_id
1 'polypeptide(L)'
;MAGLIKKEGGKLLVTSNDVADKFGKEHRTIYRKIEELIKNQPSFGAANFGITTYITEQNKTHKCYSMTRDGFCMIAMSLTGREAEEWKIKYIN
;
A
#
# COMPACT_ATOMS: atom_id res chain seq x y z
N MET A 1 -13.23 -2.77 -1.61
CA MET A 1 -11.86 -2.56 -2.10
C MET A 1 -11.74 -2.49 -3.61
N ALA A 2 -12.87 -2.55 -4.32
CA ALA A 2 -12.84 -2.59 -5.79
C ALA A 2 -12.09 -1.41 -6.42
N GLY A 3 -12.24 -0.21 -5.86
CA GLY A 3 -11.55 0.97 -6.37
C GLY A 3 -10.08 1.09 -5.96
N LEU A 4 -9.64 0.26 -5.02
CA LEU A 4 -8.29 0.32 -4.47
C LEU A 4 -7.30 -0.55 -5.25
N ILE A 5 -7.76 -1.68 -5.74
CA ILE A 5 -6.90 -2.67 -6.40
C ILE A 5 -6.99 -2.49 -7.91
N LYS A 6 -5.84 -2.35 -8.54
CA LYS A 6 -5.72 -2.22 -10.00
C LYS A 6 -5.05 -3.46 -10.56
N LYS A 7 -5.49 -3.86 -11.76
CA LYS A 7 -4.87 -4.98 -12.46
C LYS A 7 -3.83 -4.44 -13.44
N GLU A 8 -2.62 -4.92 -13.34
CA GLU A 8 -1.51 -4.49 -14.18
C GLU A 8 -0.61 -5.69 -14.46
N GLY A 9 -0.36 -5.97 -15.74
CA GLY A 9 0.46 -7.10 -16.14
C GLY A 9 -0.04 -8.45 -15.63
N GLY A 10 -1.35 -8.59 -15.47
CA GLY A 10 -1.95 -9.81 -14.97
C GLY A 10 -1.98 -9.94 -13.45
N LYS A 11 -1.41 -8.99 -12.74
CA LYS A 11 -1.40 -8.96 -11.27
C LYS A 11 -2.34 -7.88 -10.76
N LEU A 12 -2.95 -8.13 -9.59
CA LEU A 12 -3.72 -7.12 -8.90
C LEU A 12 -2.77 -6.28 -8.06
N LEU A 13 -2.74 -4.97 -8.32
CA LEU A 13 -1.84 -4.04 -7.64
C LEU A 13 -2.64 -2.95 -6.93
N VAL A 14 -2.07 -2.47 -5.85
CA VAL A 14 -2.58 -1.33 -5.09
C VAL A 14 -1.41 -0.38 -4.87
N THR A 15 -1.69 0.92 -4.77
CA THR A 15 -0.63 1.91 -4.57
C THR A 15 -0.61 2.41 -3.14
N SER A 16 0.56 2.93 -2.72
CA SER A 16 0.75 3.42 -1.36
C SER A 16 -0.15 4.61 -1.03
N ASN A 17 -0.42 5.48 -1.99
CA ASN A 17 -1.35 6.58 -1.76
C ASN A 17 -2.80 6.10 -1.61
N ASP A 18 -3.19 5.04 -2.31
CA ASP A 18 -4.51 4.43 -2.12
C ASP A 18 -4.64 3.84 -0.73
N VAL A 19 -3.60 3.18 -0.23
CA VAL A 19 -3.58 2.63 1.13
C VAL A 19 -3.73 3.75 2.16
N ALA A 20 -3.00 4.85 1.97
CA ALA A 20 -3.08 6.00 2.86
C ALA A 20 -4.51 6.55 2.92
N ASP A 21 -5.14 6.72 1.76
CA ASP A 21 -6.52 7.20 1.68
C ASP A 21 -7.50 6.24 2.36
N LYS A 22 -7.33 4.95 2.11
CA LYS A 22 -8.22 3.91 2.66
C LYS A 22 -8.21 3.91 4.18
N PHE A 23 -7.04 4.06 4.80
CA PHE A 23 -6.89 3.95 6.25
C PHE A 23 -6.79 5.29 6.96
N GLY A 24 -7.00 6.40 6.24
CA GLY A 24 -6.95 7.72 6.84
C GLY A 24 -5.59 8.09 7.38
N LYS A 25 -4.53 7.66 6.71
CA LYS A 25 -3.14 7.92 7.11
C LYS A 25 -2.47 8.85 6.11
N GLU A 26 -1.41 9.53 6.55
CA GLU A 26 -0.59 10.31 5.63
C GLU A 26 0.20 9.37 4.72
N HIS A 27 0.33 9.75 3.46
CA HIS A 27 1.09 8.95 2.50
C HIS A 27 2.52 8.70 2.98
N ARG A 28 3.14 9.70 3.59
CA ARG A 28 4.49 9.58 4.14
C ARG A 28 4.60 8.45 5.15
N THR A 29 3.59 8.28 5.99
CA THR A 29 3.57 7.20 6.98
C THR A 29 3.59 5.83 6.30
N ILE A 30 2.75 5.66 5.28
CA ILE A 30 2.69 4.40 4.53
C ILE A 30 4.00 4.17 3.78
N TYR A 31 4.54 5.21 3.14
CA TYR A 31 5.78 5.13 2.38
C TYR A 31 6.94 4.66 3.27
N ARG A 32 7.05 5.21 4.47
CA ARG A 32 8.09 4.83 5.42
C ARG A 32 7.95 3.38 5.89
N LYS A 33 6.73 2.91 6.11
CA LYS A 33 6.50 1.52 6.49
C LYS A 33 6.94 0.57 5.39
N ILE A 34 6.68 0.92 4.15
CA ILE A 34 7.12 0.11 3.01
C ILE A 34 8.65 0.09 2.92
N GLU A 35 9.30 1.25 3.05
CA GLU A 35 10.76 1.33 3.02
C GLU A 35 11.40 0.48 4.11
N GLU A 36 10.83 0.55 5.31
CA GLU A 36 11.32 -0.24 6.45
C GLU A 36 11.15 -1.73 6.20
N LEU A 37 10.01 -2.14 5.66
CA LEU A 37 9.77 -3.55 5.33
C LEU A 37 10.76 -4.05 4.27
N ILE A 38 11.01 -3.27 3.24
CA ILE A 38 11.97 -3.62 2.20
C ILE A 38 13.37 -3.77 2.80
N LYS A 39 13.74 -2.87 3.70
CA LYS A 39 15.04 -2.91 4.36
C LYS A 39 15.20 -4.17 5.22
N ASN A 40 14.16 -4.51 5.98
CA ASN A 40 14.19 -5.62 6.90
C ASN A 40 14.01 -6.98 6.21
N GLN A 41 13.26 -7.00 5.11
CA GLN A 41 12.94 -8.21 4.37
C GLN A 41 13.16 -7.97 2.88
N PRO A 42 14.42 -7.92 2.42
CA PRO A 42 14.70 -7.53 1.03
C PRO A 42 14.07 -8.44 -0.03
N SER A 43 14.03 -9.73 0.21
CA SER A 43 13.44 -10.68 -0.76
C SER A 43 11.94 -10.47 -0.89
N PHE A 44 11.26 -10.32 0.24
CA PHE A 44 9.82 -10.03 0.24
C PHE A 44 9.56 -8.67 -0.42
N GLY A 45 10.39 -7.68 -0.09
CA GLY A 45 10.26 -6.35 -0.66
C GLY A 45 10.40 -6.34 -2.17
N ALA A 46 11.42 -7.00 -2.69
CA ALA A 46 11.65 -7.07 -4.13
C ALA A 46 10.50 -7.78 -4.87
N ALA A 47 9.92 -8.79 -4.25
CA ALA A 47 8.87 -9.58 -4.86
C ALA A 47 7.51 -8.89 -4.85
N ASN A 48 7.27 -7.97 -3.91
CA ASN A 48 5.92 -7.47 -3.63
C ASN A 48 5.75 -5.96 -3.75
N PHE A 49 6.82 -5.20 -3.93
CA PHE A 49 6.76 -3.74 -4.05
C PHE A 49 7.53 -3.24 -5.25
N GLY A 50 7.02 -2.19 -5.87
CA GLY A 50 7.70 -1.51 -6.96
C GLY A 50 7.45 -0.02 -6.87
N ILE A 51 8.35 0.79 -7.43
CA ILE A 51 8.17 2.24 -7.45
C ILE A 51 7.39 2.62 -8.71
N THR A 52 6.39 3.46 -8.53
CA THR A 52 5.63 4.04 -9.62
C THR A 52 5.35 5.51 -9.29
N THR A 53 4.49 6.15 -10.05
CA THR A 53 4.16 7.56 -9.86
C THR A 53 2.66 7.77 -9.88
N TYR A 54 2.23 8.89 -9.30
CA TYR A 54 0.86 9.35 -9.43
C TYR A 54 0.86 10.86 -9.69
N ILE A 55 -0.22 11.37 -10.25
CA ILE A 55 -0.37 12.78 -10.60
C ILE A 55 -1.37 13.41 -9.66
N THR A 56 -0.99 14.54 -9.03
CA THR A 56 -1.87 15.26 -8.12
C THR A 56 -2.83 16.18 -8.89
N GLU A 57 -3.79 16.76 -8.16
CA GLU A 57 -4.73 17.71 -8.73
C GLU A 57 -4.03 18.96 -9.28
N GLN A 58 -2.86 19.30 -8.72
CA GLN A 58 -2.05 20.40 -9.23
C GLN A 58 -1.18 20.00 -10.42
N ASN A 59 -1.42 18.82 -10.98
CA ASN A 59 -0.70 18.29 -12.13
C ASN A 59 0.79 18.08 -11.85
N LYS A 60 1.11 17.73 -10.60
CA LYS A 60 2.49 17.39 -10.20
C LYS A 60 2.62 15.87 -10.10
N THR A 61 3.77 15.35 -10.52
CA THR A 61 4.06 13.93 -10.46
C THR A 61 4.83 13.62 -9.18
N HIS A 62 4.36 12.65 -8.42
CA HIS A 62 5.00 12.20 -7.19
C HIS A 62 5.25 10.70 -7.25
N LYS A 63 6.31 10.26 -6.56
CA LYS A 63 6.60 8.84 -6.43
C LYS A 63 5.67 8.19 -5.44
N CYS A 64 5.30 6.95 -5.72
CA CYS A 64 4.60 6.09 -4.77
C CYS A 64 5.04 4.65 -5.00
N TYR A 65 4.64 3.76 -4.10
CA TYR A 65 4.88 2.34 -4.29
C TYR A 65 3.63 1.68 -4.85
N SER A 66 3.84 0.73 -5.76
CA SER A 66 2.81 -0.25 -6.08
C SER A 66 3.13 -1.50 -5.28
N MET A 67 2.11 -2.28 -4.95
CA MET A 67 2.30 -3.49 -4.17
C MET A 67 1.30 -4.56 -4.56
N THR A 68 1.71 -5.80 -4.39
CA THR A 68 0.84 -6.95 -4.59
C THR A 68 -0.14 -7.07 -3.42
N ARG A 69 -1.07 -8.02 -3.53
CA ARG A 69 -1.97 -8.33 -2.43
C ARG A 69 -1.20 -8.67 -1.15
N ASP A 70 -0.14 -9.47 -1.27
CA ASP A 70 0.66 -9.85 -0.11
C ASP A 70 1.37 -8.66 0.51
N GLY A 71 1.91 -7.76 -0.32
CA GLY A 71 2.50 -6.52 0.16
C GLY A 71 1.49 -5.64 0.86
N PHE A 72 0.30 -5.51 0.29
CA PHE A 72 -0.79 -4.76 0.91
C PHE A 72 -1.16 -5.35 2.28
N CYS A 73 -1.30 -6.67 2.37
CA CYS A 73 -1.64 -7.33 3.62
C CYS A 73 -0.62 -7.04 4.71
N MET A 74 0.67 -7.13 4.39
CA MET A 74 1.72 -6.85 5.36
C MET A 74 1.65 -5.42 5.89
N ILE A 75 1.44 -4.46 5.00
CA ILE A 75 1.35 -3.06 5.41
C ILE A 75 0.06 -2.81 6.22
N ALA A 76 -1.07 -3.32 5.75
CA ALA A 76 -2.34 -3.14 6.45
C ALA A 76 -2.31 -3.73 7.85
N MET A 77 -1.70 -4.90 8.02
CA MET A 77 -1.58 -5.53 9.34
C MET A 77 -0.71 -4.74 10.30
N SER A 78 0.19 -3.93 9.78
CA SER A 78 1.08 -3.10 10.62
C SER A 78 0.41 -1.79 11.05
N LEU A 79 -0.73 -1.43 10.48
CA LEU A 79 -1.41 -0.18 10.79
C LEU A 79 -2.24 -0.31 12.07
N THR A 80 -2.46 0.84 12.72
CA THR A 80 -3.27 0.94 13.92
C THR A 80 -4.43 1.89 13.67
N GLY A 81 -5.39 1.91 14.59
CA GLY A 81 -6.55 2.78 14.48
C GLY A 81 -7.78 2.01 14.08
N ARG A 82 -8.92 2.70 14.13
CA ARG A 82 -10.24 2.09 13.96
C ARG A 82 -10.42 1.46 12.58
N GLU A 83 -10.06 2.17 11.53
CA GLU A 83 -10.22 1.67 10.16
C GLU A 83 -9.36 0.44 9.92
N ALA A 84 -8.15 0.43 10.47
CA ALA A 84 -7.26 -0.71 10.36
C ALA A 84 -7.80 -1.92 11.12
N GLU A 85 -8.35 -1.68 12.30
CA GLU A 85 -8.98 -2.75 13.09
C GLU A 85 -10.17 -3.35 12.36
N GLU A 86 -11.02 -2.53 11.79
CA GLU A 86 -12.18 -2.98 11.03
C GLU A 86 -11.76 -3.85 9.84
N TRP A 87 -10.71 -3.44 9.14
CA TRP A 87 -10.18 -4.23 8.03
C TRP A 87 -9.65 -5.58 8.51
N LYS A 88 -8.89 -5.58 9.62
CA LYS A 88 -8.33 -6.83 10.18
C LYS A 88 -9.42 -7.80 10.56
N ILE A 89 -10.48 -7.31 11.17
CA ILE A 89 -11.61 -8.15 11.58
C ILE A 89 -12.27 -8.79 10.36
N LYS A 90 -12.50 -8.02 9.31
CA LYS A 90 -13.07 -8.54 8.07
C LYS A 90 -12.16 -9.56 7.40
N TYR A 91 -10.85 -9.32 7.47
CA TYR A 91 -9.89 -10.24 6.86
C TYR A 91 -9.86 -11.59 7.57
N ILE A 92 -9.98 -11.59 8.89
CA ILE A 92 -9.99 -12.82 9.69
C ILE A 92 -11.25 -13.64 9.42
N ASN A 93 -12.38 -12.99 9.23
CA ASN A 93 -13.63 -13.65 8.91
C ASN A 93 -13.65 -14.11 7.45
#